data_0a0ee1f10e0bb7eae918f1125cf5d409
#
_entry.id   0a0ee1f10e0bb7eae918f1125cf5d409
#
_cell.length_a   1.000
_cell.length_b   1.000
_cell.length_c   1.000
_cell.angle_alpha   90.00
_cell.angle_beta   90.00
_cell.angle_gamma   90.00
#
_symmetry.space_group_name_H-M   'P 1'
#
loop_
_entity.id
_entity.type
_entity.pdbx_description
1 polymer ?
#
loop_
_entity_poly.entity_id
_entity_poly.type
_entity_poly.pdbx_seq_one_letter_code
_entity_poly.pdbx_strand_id
1 'polypeptide(L)'
;MIFNSAINMGLVKPENYPFKQLKVSKLHQETAKRALTKDEILSVVNYNITGKDFYCKLAVHLFTFSYFMGGINFVDMAYLTGKNIVSNRLIYNRRKTSKLINLPMQERALLVLKEYKDSNKPYLFPILSISHRTEQQKLNRLHKVITKVNKALKCIGEELNI
;
A
#
# COMPACT_ATOMS: atom_id res chain seq x y z
N MET A 1 -17.03 -14.49 -11.82
CA MET A 1 -16.00 -15.47 -12.21
C MET A 1 -16.42 -16.90 -11.94
N ILE A 2 -16.90 -17.27 -10.76
CA ILE A 2 -17.32 -18.65 -10.42
C ILE A 2 -18.39 -19.18 -11.40
N PHE A 3 -19.39 -18.38 -11.72
CA PHE A 3 -20.45 -18.75 -12.64
C PHE A 3 -19.96 -19.06 -14.07
N ASN A 4 -19.00 -18.25 -14.57
CA ASN A 4 -18.39 -18.48 -15.89
C ASN A 4 -17.59 -19.80 -15.91
N SER A 5 -16.87 -20.12 -14.82
CA SER A 5 -16.16 -21.39 -14.70
C SER A 5 -17.14 -22.57 -14.66
N ALA A 6 -18.25 -22.44 -13.95
CA ALA A 6 -19.28 -23.49 -13.90
C ALA A 6 -19.95 -23.72 -15.27
N ILE A 7 -20.20 -22.67 -16.05
CA ILE A 7 -20.69 -22.78 -17.43
C ILE A 7 -19.66 -23.48 -18.32
N ASN A 8 -18.38 -23.08 -18.24
CA ASN A 8 -17.31 -23.67 -19.03
C ASN A 8 -17.06 -25.15 -18.70
N MET A 9 -17.35 -25.55 -17.46
CA MET A 9 -17.30 -26.95 -16.99
C MET A 9 -18.57 -27.75 -17.32
N GLY A 10 -19.57 -27.15 -17.97
CA GLY A 10 -20.87 -27.82 -18.27
C GLY A 10 -21.75 -28.07 -17.06
N LEU A 11 -21.44 -27.54 -15.88
CA LEU A 11 -22.18 -27.71 -14.65
C LEU A 11 -23.45 -26.86 -14.58
N VAL A 12 -23.50 -25.78 -15.33
CA VAL A 12 -24.62 -24.83 -15.38
C VAL A 12 -24.89 -24.43 -16.83
N LYS A 13 -26.15 -24.38 -17.24
CA LYS A 13 -26.52 -23.92 -18.57
C LYS A 13 -26.28 -22.41 -18.73
N PRO A 14 -25.82 -21.94 -19.91
CA PRO A 14 -25.58 -20.50 -20.18
C PRO A 14 -26.79 -19.60 -19.96
N GLU A 15 -28.00 -20.19 -20.10
CA GLU A 15 -29.29 -19.47 -19.91
C GLU A 15 -29.49 -19.03 -18.46
N ASN A 16 -28.92 -19.76 -17.50
CA ASN A 16 -29.01 -19.49 -16.06
C ASN A 16 -28.02 -18.42 -15.58
N TYR A 17 -27.29 -17.76 -16.50
CA TYR A 17 -26.33 -16.71 -16.12
C TYR A 17 -27.05 -15.47 -15.61
N PRO A 18 -27.01 -15.15 -14.30
CA PRO A 18 -27.85 -14.11 -13.70
C PRO A 18 -27.53 -12.70 -14.19
N PHE A 19 -26.32 -12.47 -14.67
CA PHE A 19 -25.88 -11.15 -15.14
C PHE A 19 -26.22 -10.87 -16.61
N LYS A 20 -26.94 -11.77 -17.31
CA LYS A 20 -27.52 -11.44 -18.64
C LYS A 20 -28.57 -10.33 -18.55
N GLN A 21 -29.41 -10.41 -17.51
CA GLN A 21 -30.51 -9.46 -17.30
C GLN A 21 -30.09 -8.31 -16.37
N LEU A 22 -29.27 -8.60 -15.35
CA LEU A 22 -28.78 -7.63 -14.39
C LEU A 22 -27.40 -7.07 -14.81
N LYS A 23 -27.39 -5.88 -15.39
CA LYS A 23 -26.13 -5.17 -15.68
C LYS A 23 -25.63 -4.52 -14.40
N VAL A 24 -24.64 -5.13 -13.74
CA VAL A 24 -24.02 -4.62 -12.50
C VAL A 24 -23.49 -3.17 -12.68
N SER A 25 -23.07 -2.81 -13.91
CA SER A 25 -22.64 -1.45 -14.24
C SER A 25 -23.73 -0.38 -14.03
N LYS A 26 -25.02 -0.75 -14.07
CA LYS A 26 -26.12 0.17 -13.77
C LYS A 26 -26.28 0.49 -12.28
N LEU A 27 -25.68 -0.34 -11.40
CA LEU A 27 -25.69 -0.13 -9.97
C LEU A 27 -24.51 0.75 -9.50
N HIS A 28 -23.63 1.13 -10.42
CA HIS A 28 -22.49 1.99 -10.10
C HIS A 28 -22.99 3.42 -9.86
N GLN A 29 -22.93 3.85 -8.60
CA GLN A 29 -23.07 5.27 -8.25
C GLN A 29 -21.72 5.95 -8.38
N GLU A 30 -21.68 7.06 -9.11
CA GLU A 30 -20.49 7.90 -9.15
C GLU A 30 -20.27 8.51 -7.76
N THR A 31 -19.17 8.12 -7.12
CA THR A 31 -18.72 8.75 -5.89
C THR A 31 -17.71 9.83 -6.22
N ALA A 32 -17.85 11.00 -5.57
CA ALA A 32 -16.86 12.06 -5.69
C ALA A 32 -15.46 11.51 -5.36
N LYS A 33 -14.55 11.60 -6.33
CA LYS A 33 -13.14 11.21 -6.12
C LYS A 33 -12.50 12.24 -5.19
N ARG A 34 -12.25 11.84 -3.97
CA ARG A 34 -11.49 12.65 -3.00
C ARG A 34 -10.00 12.43 -3.31
N ALA A 35 -9.40 13.38 -3.98
CA ALA A 35 -7.96 13.40 -4.22
C ALA A 35 -7.37 14.59 -3.48
N LEU A 36 -6.25 14.39 -2.82
CA LEU A 36 -5.49 15.48 -2.22
C LEU A 36 -4.86 16.34 -3.32
N THR A 37 -4.86 17.63 -3.11
CA THR A 37 -4.09 18.58 -3.92
C THR A 37 -2.60 18.40 -3.69
N LYS A 38 -1.78 18.96 -4.57
CA LYS A 38 -0.33 18.92 -4.41
C LYS A 38 0.14 19.58 -3.10
N ASP A 39 -0.49 20.67 -2.71
CA ASP A 39 -0.12 21.41 -1.50
C ASP A 39 -0.51 20.64 -0.25
N GLU A 40 -1.67 20.00 -0.21
CA GLU A 40 -2.08 19.10 0.87
C GLU A 40 -1.12 17.91 1.00
N ILE A 41 -0.70 17.31 -0.11
CA ILE A 41 0.31 16.24 -0.10
C ILE A 41 1.62 16.74 0.50
N LEU A 42 2.10 17.91 0.07
CA LEU A 42 3.34 18.49 0.59
C LEU A 42 3.23 18.85 2.07
N SER A 43 2.06 19.28 2.54
CA SER A 43 1.81 19.52 3.97
C SER A 43 1.96 18.24 4.79
N VAL A 44 1.45 17.10 4.31
CA VAL A 44 1.66 15.80 4.98
C VAL A 44 3.12 15.36 4.92
N VAL A 45 3.77 15.51 3.76
CA VAL A 45 5.20 15.14 3.58
C VAL A 45 6.14 15.93 4.49
N ASN A 46 5.84 17.21 4.71
CA ASN A 46 6.64 18.12 5.53
C ASN A 46 6.11 18.22 6.98
N TYR A 47 5.15 17.36 7.36
CA TYR A 47 4.59 17.38 8.71
C TYR A 47 5.69 17.17 9.77
N ASN A 48 5.69 18.00 10.81
CA ASN A 48 6.69 17.90 11.87
C ASN A 48 6.49 16.66 12.73
N ILE A 49 7.37 15.69 12.58
CA ILE A 49 7.36 14.42 13.31
C ILE A 49 8.24 14.43 14.56
N THR A 50 8.87 15.55 14.91
CA THR A 50 9.72 15.67 16.10
C THR A 50 8.88 15.48 17.36
N GLY A 51 9.30 14.59 18.26
CA GLY A 51 8.54 14.26 19.49
C GLY A 51 7.27 13.43 19.29
N LYS A 52 6.83 13.18 18.06
CA LYS A 52 5.65 12.34 17.79
C LYS A 52 5.95 10.85 18.03
N ASP A 53 4.90 10.08 18.27
CA ASP A 53 5.01 8.63 18.50
C ASP A 53 5.48 7.86 17.25
N PHE A 54 5.83 6.59 17.47
CA PHE A 54 6.35 5.71 16.41
C PHE A 54 5.40 5.58 15.21
N TYR A 55 4.08 5.44 15.44
CA TYR A 55 3.15 5.23 14.32
C TYR A 55 2.86 6.50 13.55
N CYS A 56 2.92 7.67 14.19
CA CYS A 56 2.84 8.95 13.52
C CYS A 56 4.04 9.14 12.57
N LYS A 57 5.27 8.91 13.06
CA LYS A 57 6.49 8.95 12.23
C LYS A 57 6.43 7.95 11.08
N LEU A 58 6.07 6.70 11.37
CA LEU A 58 5.94 5.65 10.37
C LEU A 58 4.89 6.02 9.29
N ALA A 59 3.77 6.61 9.69
CA ALA A 59 2.70 7.00 8.78
C ALA A 59 3.16 8.06 7.78
N VAL A 60 3.81 9.12 8.23
CA VAL A 60 4.38 10.17 7.37
C VAL A 60 5.44 9.58 6.43
N HIS A 61 6.32 8.73 6.95
CA HIS A 61 7.38 8.12 6.14
C HIS A 61 6.80 7.17 5.06
N LEU A 62 5.83 6.32 5.40
CA LEU A 62 5.19 5.44 4.43
C LEU A 62 4.38 6.21 3.39
N PHE A 63 3.67 7.28 3.79
CA PHE A 63 2.96 8.17 2.88
C PHE A 63 3.94 8.83 1.90
N THR A 64 5.01 9.43 2.41
CA THR A 64 6.07 10.08 1.63
C THR A 64 6.70 9.09 0.64
N PHE A 65 7.11 7.92 1.14
CA PHE A 65 7.72 6.89 0.28
C PHE A 65 6.74 6.42 -0.80
N SER A 66 5.48 6.15 -0.44
CA SER A 66 4.45 5.74 -1.39
C SER A 66 4.28 6.78 -2.51
N TYR A 67 4.14 8.05 -2.15
CA TYR A 67 3.93 9.13 -3.11
C TYR A 67 5.11 9.27 -4.08
N PHE A 68 6.34 9.36 -3.57
CA PHE A 68 7.53 9.54 -4.40
C PHE A 68 7.97 8.28 -5.16
N MET A 69 7.43 7.11 -4.80
CA MET A 69 7.67 5.84 -5.50
C MET A 69 6.47 5.38 -6.35
N GLY A 70 5.72 6.34 -6.92
CA GLY A 70 4.67 6.06 -7.91
C GLY A 70 3.43 5.36 -7.34
N GLY A 71 3.11 5.59 -6.07
CA GLY A 71 1.92 5.03 -5.42
C GLY A 71 2.06 3.56 -5.03
N ILE A 72 3.25 3.15 -4.60
CA ILE A 72 3.45 1.79 -4.07
C ILE A 72 2.52 1.57 -2.87
N ASN A 73 1.78 0.46 -2.88
CA ASN A 73 0.82 0.18 -1.83
C ASN A 73 1.50 -0.33 -0.54
N PHE A 74 0.77 -0.23 0.58
CA PHE A 74 1.26 -0.61 1.90
C PHE A 74 1.75 -2.06 1.98
N VAL A 75 1.04 -3.00 1.34
CA VAL A 75 1.41 -4.42 1.40
C VAL A 75 2.73 -4.64 0.66
N ASP A 76 2.91 -4.05 -0.53
CA ASP A 76 4.16 -4.16 -1.26
C ASP A 76 5.31 -3.54 -0.46
N MET A 77 5.12 -2.35 0.15
CA MET A 77 6.13 -1.73 1.02
C MET A 77 6.54 -2.62 2.20
N ALA A 78 5.58 -3.33 2.80
CA ALA A 78 5.84 -4.19 3.95
C ALA A 78 6.78 -5.37 3.64
N TYR A 79 6.81 -5.82 2.39
CA TYR A 79 7.66 -6.93 1.93
C TYR A 79 8.96 -6.49 1.26
N LEU A 80 9.19 -5.18 1.10
CA LEU A 80 10.45 -4.71 0.54
C LEU A 80 11.64 -5.07 1.42
N THR A 81 12.71 -5.51 0.78
CA THR A 81 14.00 -5.85 1.38
C THR A 81 15.10 -5.04 0.71
N GLY A 82 16.30 -5.03 1.26
CA GLY A 82 17.46 -4.39 0.64
C GLY A 82 17.75 -4.89 -0.78
N LYS A 83 17.40 -6.15 -1.10
CA LYS A 83 17.55 -6.73 -2.44
C LYS A 83 16.67 -6.07 -3.51
N ASN A 84 15.64 -5.35 -3.11
CA ASN A 84 14.76 -4.63 -4.03
C ASN A 84 15.36 -3.29 -4.50
N ILE A 85 16.47 -2.86 -3.91
CA ILE A 85 17.17 -1.64 -4.31
C ILE A 85 18.44 -2.02 -5.08
N VAL A 86 18.44 -1.77 -6.38
CA VAL A 86 19.55 -2.09 -7.29
C VAL A 86 19.87 -0.84 -8.11
N SER A 87 21.14 -0.41 -8.10
CA SER A 87 21.62 0.73 -8.88
C SER A 87 20.72 1.97 -8.77
N ASN A 88 20.36 2.35 -7.54
CA ASN A 88 19.47 3.48 -7.24
C ASN A 88 18.06 3.36 -7.86
N ARG A 89 17.60 2.13 -8.06
CA ARG A 89 16.25 1.83 -8.56
C ARG A 89 15.54 0.88 -7.61
N LEU A 90 14.23 1.08 -7.45
CA LEU A 90 13.36 0.15 -6.74
C LEU A 90 12.80 -0.86 -7.74
N ILE A 91 13.13 -2.13 -7.54
CA ILE A 91 12.71 -3.24 -8.41
C ILE A 91 11.97 -4.28 -7.56
N TYR A 92 10.70 -4.50 -7.87
CA TYR A 92 9.87 -5.48 -7.16
C TYR A 92 8.73 -5.98 -8.01
N ASN A 93 8.22 -7.17 -7.70
CA ASN A 93 6.98 -7.67 -8.29
C ASN A 93 5.79 -7.26 -7.43
N ARG A 94 4.83 -6.57 -8.03
CA ARG A 94 3.60 -6.16 -7.36
C ARG A 94 2.81 -7.39 -6.92
N ARG A 95 2.55 -7.55 -5.64
CA ARG A 95 1.91 -8.76 -5.09
C ARG A 95 0.52 -9.05 -5.65
N LYS A 96 -0.27 -8.01 -5.92
CA LYS A 96 -1.64 -8.18 -6.44
C LYS A 96 -1.69 -8.68 -7.89
N THR A 97 -0.72 -8.31 -8.72
CA THR A 97 -0.78 -8.53 -10.18
C THR A 97 0.45 -9.25 -10.74
N SER A 98 1.44 -9.55 -9.92
CA SER A 98 2.76 -10.11 -10.28
C SER A 98 3.51 -9.28 -11.35
N LYS A 99 3.07 -8.04 -11.59
CA LYS A 99 3.73 -7.15 -12.55
C LYS A 99 5.06 -6.66 -11.97
N LEU A 100 6.12 -6.75 -12.76
CA LEU A 100 7.42 -6.18 -12.43
C LEU A 100 7.32 -4.64 -12.46
N ILE A 101 7.72 -4.03 -11.37
CA ILE A 101 7.86 -2.58 -11.21
C ILE A 101 9.35 -2.25 -11.12
N ASN A 102 9.79 -1.27 -11.88
CA ASN A 102 11.16 -0.79 -11.91
C ASN A 102 11.17 0.73 -12.02
N LEU A 103 11.41 1.41 -10.91
CA LEU A 103 11.33 2.86 -10.79
C LEU A 103 12.66 3.45 -10.28
N PRO A 104 13.10 4.59 -10.80
CA PRO A 104 14.22 5.31 -10.21
C PRO A 104 13.85 5.80 -8.80
N MET A 105 14.80 5.70 -7.87
CA MET A 105 14.61 6.19 -6.51
C MET A 105 14.61 7.71 -6.50
N GLN A 106 13.54 8.29 -5.97
CA GLN A 106 13.45 9.73 -5.75
C GLN A 106 14.20 10.13 -4.46
N GLU A 107 14.79 11.32 -4.42
CA GLU A 107 15.60 11.79 -3.29
C GLU A 107 14.84 11.74 -1.96
N ARG A 108 13.57 12.19 -1.95
CA ARG A 108 12.70 12.14 -0.76
C ARG A 108 12.46 10.70 -0.27
N ALA A 109 12.33 9.75 -1.17
CA ALA A 109 12.19 8.34 -0.82
C ALA A 109 13.49 7.76 -0.23
N LEU A 110 14.64 8.17 -0.76
CA LEU A 110 15.95 7.79 -0.21
C LEU A 110 16.16 8.34 1.20
N LEU A 111 15.74 9.58 1.48
CA LEU A 111 15.81 10.17 2.82
C LEU A 111 14.97 9.35 3.81
N VAL A 112 13.75 8.97 3.44
CA VAL A 112 12.93 8.09 4.27
C VAL A 112 13.62 6.76 4.56
N LEU A 113 14.23 6.12 3.56
CA LEU A 113 14.92 4.84 3.77
C LEU A 113 16.14 4.94 4.68
N LYS A 114 16.83 6.08 4.70
CA LYS A 114 17.97 6.30 5.62
C LYS A 114 17.56 6.19 7.08
N GLU A 115 16.32 6.61 7.43
CA GLU A 115 15.79 6.52 8.80
C GLU A 115 15.59 5.06 9.27
N TYR A 116 15.45 4.11 8.32
CA TYR A 116 15.19 2.70 8.60
C TYR A 116 16.37 1.79 8.23
N LYS A 117 17.51 2.37 7.83
CA LYS A 117 18.68 1.61 7.42
C LYS A 117 19.26 0.84 8.61
N ASP A 118 18.96 -0.45 8.68
CA ASP A 118 19.50 -1.37 9.67
C ASP A 118 19.86 -2.67 8.94
N SER A 119 21.15 -2.97 8.86
CA SER A 119 21.69 -4.14 8.16
C SER A 119 21.21 -5.47 8.76
N ASN A 120 20.75 -5.47 10.01
CA ASN A 120 20.29 -6.66 10.72
C ASN A 120 18.80 -6.96 10.47
N LYS A 121 18.08 -6.08 9.78
CA LYS A 121 16.65 -6.27 9.49
C LYS A 121 16.43 -6.76 8.06
N PRO A 122 15.60 -7.80 7.85
CA PRO A 122 15.35 -8.32 6.53
C PRO A 122 14.49 -7.39 5.66
N TYR A 123 13.62 -6.58 6.28
CA TYR A 123 12.69 -5.69 5.60
C TYR A 123 13.13 -4.22 5.71
N LEU A 124 12.86 -3.43 4.67
CA LEU A 124 13.20 -2.01 4.63
C LEU A 124 12.42 -1.18 5.65
N PHE A 125 11.15 -1.54 5.87
CA PHE A 125 10.29 -0.85 6.85
C PHE A 125 9.99 -1.73 8.06
N PRO A 126 9.80 -1.14 9.25
CA PRO A 126 9.55 -1.88 10.49
C PRO A 126 8.11 -2.39 10.61
N ILE A 127 7.56 -2.92 9.50
CA ILE A 127 6.22 -3.49 9.42
C ILE A 127 6.27 -4.97 9.74
N LEU A 128 7.09 -5.71 9.02
CA LEU A 128 7.36 -7.14 9.23
C LEU A 128 8.73 -7.35 9.87
N SER A 129 8.94 -8.53 10.44
CA SER A 129 10.21 -8.97 11.03
C SER A 129 10.39 -10.47 10.84
N ILE A 130 11.57 -10.99 11.18
CA ILE A 130 11.89 -12.44 11.16
C ILE A 130 11.00 -13.27 12.10
N SER A 131 10.39 -12.65 13.11
CA SER A 131 9.47 -13.34 14.03
C SER A 131 8.14 -13.72 13.40
N HIS A 132 7.73 -13.05 12.31
CA HIS A 132 6.51 -13.37 11.57
C HIS A 132 6.80 -14.47 10.55
N ARG A 133 6.78 -15.74 11.00
CA ARG A 133 7.21 -16.91 10.20
C ARG A 133 6.11 -17.41 9.26
N THR A 134 4.86 -17.45 9.72
CA THR A 134 3.73 -17.94 8.91
C THR A 134 3.05 -16.79 8.15
N GLU A 135 2.41 -17.11 7.02
CA GLU A 135 1.63 -16.13 6.25
C GLU A 135 0.50 -15.53 7.09
N GLN A 136 -0.14 -16.33 7.96
CA GLN A 136 -1.18 -15.82 8.86
C GLN A 136 -0.64 -14.79 9.85
N GLN A 137 0.55 -15.03 10.43
CA GLN A 137 1.22 -14.06 11.32
C GLN A 137 1.54 -12.76 10.57
N LYS A 138 2.02 -12.85 9.33
CA LYS A 138 2.29 -11.68 8.49
C LYS A 138 1.00 -10.90 8.20
N LEU A 139 -0.07 -11.58 7.79
CA LEU A 139 -1.37 -10.95 7.53
C LEU A 139 -1.91 -10.23 8.77
N ASN A 140 -1.90 -10.89 9.93
CA ASN A 140 -2.35 -10.29 11.18
C ASN A 140 -1.51 -9.05 11.55
N ARG A 141 -0.19 -9.12 11.33
CA ARG A 141 0.70 -7.99 11.55
C ARG A 141 0.42 -6.83 10.58
N LEU A 142 0.23 -7.12 9.30
CA LEU A 142 -0.15 -6.13 8.30
C LEU A 142 -1.44 -5.40 8.68
N HIS A 143 -2.49 -6.13 9.04
CA HIS A 143 -3.75 -5.54 9.51
C HIS A 143 -3.56 -4.63 10.73
N LYS A 144 -2.80 -5.09 11.72
CA LYS A 144 -2.52 -4.31 12.93
C LYS A 144 -1.78 -3.01 12.63
N VAL A 145 -0.77 -3.07 11.75
CA VAL A 145 0.05 -1.89 11.45
C VAL A 145 -0.71 -0.91 10.55
N ILE A 146 -1.41 -1.38 9.49
CA ILE A 146 -2.16 -0.50 8.60
C ILE A 146 -3.27 0.26 9.34
N THR A 147 -3.95 -0.39 10.29
CA THR A 147 -4.97 0.26 11.13
C THR A 147 -4.38 1.41 11.92
N LYS A 148 -3.20 1.21 12.53
CA LYS A 148 -2.53 2.26 13.32
C LYS A 148 -1.98 3.38 12.43
N VAL A 149 -1.41 3.04 11.27
CA VAL A 149 -0.93 4.02 10.27
C VAL A 149 -2.09 4.88 9.75
N ASN A 150 -3.22 4.26 9.39
CA ASN A 150 -4.40 5.00 8.92
C ASN A 150 -4.97 5.90 10.01
N LYS A 151 -5.00 5.45 11.28
CA LYS A 151 -5.42 6.30 12.40
C LYS A 151 -4.49 7.50 12.55
N ALA A 152 -3.17 7.31 12.46
CA ALA A 152 -2.20 8.39 12.53
C ALA A 152 -2.36 9.38 11.37
N LEU A 153 -2.51 8.89 10.12
CA LEU A 153 -2.76 9.75 8.96
C LEU A 153 -4.06 10.56 9.10
N LYS A 154 -5.10 9.95 9.67
CA LYS A 154 -6.36 10.66 9.93
C LYS A 154 -6.15 11.80 10.92
N CYS A 155 -5.47 11.56 12.05
CA CYS A 155 -5.15 12.63 13.02
C CYS A 155 -4.29 13.74 12.39
N ILE A 156 -3.30 13.37 11.56
CA ILE A 156 -2.48 14.35 10.83
C ILE A 156 -3.35 15.18 9.88
N GLY A 157 -4.27 14.55 9.13
CA GLY A 157 -5.20 15.25 8.25
C GLY A 157 -6.08 16.23 9.03
N GLU A 158 -6.60 15.83 10.20
CA GLU A 158 -7.38 16.69 11.09
C GLU A 158 -6.56 17.89 11.59
N GLU A 159 -5.27 17.68 11.99
CA GLU A 159 -4.37 18.76 12.41
C GLU A 159 -4.03 19.72 11.25
N LEU A 160 -4.00 19.24 10.01
CA LEU A 160 -3.70 20.01 8.80
C LEU A 160 -4.95 20.60 8.12
N ASN A 161 -6.15 20.31 8.62
CA ASN A 161 -7.44 20.66 8.01
C ASN A 161 -7.62 20.13 6.57
N ILE A 162 -7.24 18.86 6.34
CA ILE A 162 -7.33 18.15 5.07
C ILE A 162 -8.41 17.07 5.11
#